data_807b8fd5b7dd699c86dbe676c0429700
#
_entry.id   807b8fd5b7dd699c86dbe676c0429700
#
_cell.length_a   1.000
_cell.length_b   1.000
_cell.length_c   1.000
_cell.angle_alpha   90.00
_cell.angle_beta   90.00
_cell.angle_gamma   90.00
#
_symmetry.space_group_name_H-M   'P 1'
#
loop_
_entity.id
_entity.type
_entity.pdbx_description
1 polymer ?
#
loop_
_entity_poly.entity_id
_entity_poly.type
_entity_poly.pdbx_seq_one_letter_code
_entity_poly.pdbx_strand_id
1 'polypeptide(L)'
;EYAGVNCGIMDQYASACGKKDHAILLDCNTLEREYVPILLGDYTLVIANCNKPHSLVESKYNERRAETERALELLQTKADITCLADLTPDAFARIAGVLDGEGKVKDRALHVVEECDRVRRAAGAMKRGDVQTLGELLNASHASLRDLYEVTGAELDVLAAAAQAHPACLGSRMTGAGFGGCTVSLVRKDGVSDF
;
A
#
# COMPACT_ATOMS: atom_id res chain seq x y z
N GLU A 1 1.87 3.56 22.88
CA GLU A 1 2.41 3.14 24.20
C GLU A 1 1.58 2.02 24.84
N TYR A 2 0.24 2.09 24.81
CA TYR A 2 -0.62 1.12 25.51
C TYR A 2 -0.74 -0.25 24.80
N ALA A 3 -0.60 -0.30 23.47
CA ALA A 3 -0.76 -1.54 22.70
C ALA A 3 0.56 -2.21 22.32
N GLY A 4 1.71 -1.59 22.58
CA GLY A 4 3.04 -2.14 22.23
C GLY A 4 3.32 -2.25 20.73
N VAL A 5 2.47 -1.65 19.87
CA VAL A 5 2.59 -1.67 18.40
C VAL A 5 3.03 -0.31 17.89
N ASN A 6 4.05 -0.28 17.06
CA ASN A 6 4.48 0.93 16.35
C ASN A 6 3.60 1.17 15.09
N CYS A 7 2.27 1.25 15.27
CA CYS A 7 1.33 1.40 14.17
C CYS A 7 1.43 2.77 13.48
N GLY A 8 1.04 2.81 12.20
CA GLY A 8 0.87 4.06 11.45
C GLY A 8 -0.37 4.85 11.89
N ILE A 9 -0.50 6.06 11.35
CA ILE A 9 -1.57 7.01 11.73
C ILE A 9 -2.78 6.95 10.78
N MET A 10 -2.83 6.01 9.84
CA MET A 10 -3.80 5.98 8.73
C MET A 10 -5.25 6.05 9.23
N ASP A 11 -5.63 5.16 10.14
CA ASP A 11 -7.03 5.02 10.57
C ASP A 11 -7.50 6.23 11.38
N GLN A 12 -6.68 6.71 12.32
CA GLN A 12 -6.96 7.89 13.12
C GLN A 12 -7.04 9.15 12.25
N TYR A 13 -6.09 9.27 11.30
CA TYR A 13 -6.04 10.42 10.40
C TYR A 13 -7.22 10.43 9.42
N ALA A 14 -7.57 9.28 8.83
CA ALA A 14 -8.71 9.15 7.95
C ALA A 14 -10.04 9.46 8.67
N SER A 15 -10.20 8.99 9.91
CA SER A 15 -11.39 9.25 10.73
C SER A 15 -11.53 10.73 11.11
N ALA A 16 -10.41 11.40 11.44
CA ALA A 16 -10.44 12.80 11.88
C ALA A 16 -10.50 13.80 10.71
N CYS A 17 -9.90 13.45 9.56
CA CYS A 17 -9.67 14.37 8.44
C CYS A 17 -10.39 13.96 7.15
N GLY A 18 -11.21 12.88 7.18
CA GLY A 18 -11.93 12.42 6.01
C GLY A 18 -12.86 13.51 5.40
N LYS A 19 -12.90 13.58 4.09
CA LYS A 19 -13.77 14.48 3.34
C LYS A 19 -14.56 13.67 2.31
N LYS A 20 -15.87 13.92 2.23
CA LYS A 20 -16.73 13.23 1.28
C LYS A 20 -16.19 13.36 -0.15
N ASP A 21 -16.23 12.25 -0.89
CA ASP A 21 -15.79 12.13 -2.29
C ASP A 21 -14.33 12.49 -2.55
N HIS A 22 -13.47 12.42 -1.50
CA HIS A 22 -12.04 12.67 -1.63
C HIS A 22 -11.23 11.58 -0.92
N ALA A 23 -10.13 11.20 -1.52
CA ALA A 23 -9.05 10.51 -0.84
C ALA A 23 -8.10 11.54 -0.19
N ILE A 24 -7.34 11.10 0.79
CA ILE A 24 -6.29 11.90 1.42
C ILE A 24 -4.94 11.37 0.94
N LEU A 25 -4.19 12.18 0.21
CA LEU A 25 -2.77 11.96 -0.02
C LEU A 25 -2.03 12.60 1.16
N LEU A 26 -1.42 11.77 1.99
CA LEU A 26 -0.73 12.19 3.21
C LEU A 26 0.77 11.93 3.07
N ASP A 27 1.58 12.94 3.28
CA ASP A 27 2.99 12.77 3.56
C ASP A 27 3.17 12.47 5.06
N CYS A 28 3.55 11.22 5.38
CA CYS A 28 3.69 10.79 6.78
C CYS A 28 4.90 11.38 7.49
N ASN A 29 5.85 12.00 6.78
CA ASN A 29 7.02 12.63 7.36
C ASN A 29 6.73 14.07 7.79
N THR A 30 6.03 14.84 6.95
CA THR A 30 5.70 16.26 7.20
C THR A 30 4.31 16.46 7.77
N LEU A 31 3.42 15.47 7.66
CA LEU A 31 1.97 15.52 7.92
C LEU A 31 1.22 16.48 7.00
N GLU A 32 1.84 16.91 5.92
CA GLU A 32 1.15 17.65 4.86
C GLU A 32 0.17 16.74 4.13
N ARG A 33 -0.99 17.27 3.79
CA ARG A 33 -2.03 16.51 3.10
C ARG A 33 -2.58 17.25 1.90
N GLU A 34 -3.00 16.48 0.93
CA GLU A 34 -3.81 16.93 -0.21
C GLU A 34 -5.10 16.13 -0.28
N TYR A 35 -6.24 16.79 -0.54
CA TYR A 35 -7.49 16.13 -0.86
C TYR A 35 -7.56 15.86 -2.37
N VAL A 36 -7.56 14.58 -2.73
CA VAL A 36 -7.62 14.11 -4.12
C VAL A 36 -9.05 13.73 -4.44
N PRO A 37 -9.73 14.34 -5.42
CA PRO A 37 -11.08 13.96 -5.81
C PRO A 37 -11.16 12.49 -6.24
N ILE A 38 -12.20 11.78 -5.80
CA ILE A 38 -12.45 10.39 -6.20
C ILE A 38 -13.39 10.40 -7.42
N LEU A 39 -12.82 10.43 -8.63
CA LEU A 39 -13.56 10.47 -9.89
C LEU A 39 -13.59 9.08 -10.53
N LEU A 40 -14.50 8.22 -10.05
CA LEU A 40 -14.56 6.81 -10.46
C LEU A 40 -15.56 6.52 -11.62
N GLY A 41 -16.35 7.51 -12.07
CA GLY A 41 -17.32 7.32 -13.15
C GLY A 41 -18.31 6.17 -12.85
N ASP A 42 -18.32 5.15 -13.71
CA ASP A 42 -19.17 3.97 -13.57
C ASP A 42 -18.63 2.91 -12.59
N TYR A 43 -17.55 3.22 -11.87
CA TYR A 43 -16.94 2.31 -10.90
C TYR A 43 -17.24 2.74 -9.46
N THR A 44 -17.05 1.80 -8.55
CA THR A 44 -17.15 2.01 -7.10
C THR A 44 -16.09 1.18 -6.39
N LEU A 45 -15.82 1.51 -5.12
CA LEU A 45 -14.96 0.71 -4.27
C LEU A 45 -15.80 -0.32 -3.49
N VAL A 46 -15.37 -1.57 -3.54
CA VAL A 46 -15.95 -2.67 -2.77
C VAL A 46 -14.90 -3.16 -1.78
N ILE A 47 -15.32 -3.34 -0.53
CA ILE A 47 -14.45 -3.86 0.55
C ILE A 47 -14.93 -5.27 0.89
N ALA A 48 -14.01 -6.24 0.86
CA ALA A 48 -14.27 -7.62 1.26
C ALA A 48 -13.38 -8.00 2.43
N ASN A 49 -13.97 -8.54 3.50
CA ASN A 49 -13.25 -8.98 4.70
C ASN A 49 -12.96 -10.48 4.61
N CYS A 50 -11.70 -10.89 4.82
CA CYS A 50 -11.32 -12.29 4.84
C CYS A 50 -11.73 -13.03 6.13
N ASN A 51 -12.26 -12.32 7.13
CA ASN A 51 -12.71 -12.86 8.42
C ASN A 51 -11.60 -13.64 9.19
N LYS A 52 -10.34 -13.41 8.86
CA LYS A 52 -9.22 -13.99 9.61
C LYS A 52 -8.90 -13.15 10.84
N PRO A 53 -8.88 -13.72 12.06
CA PRO A 53 -8.45 -13.01 13.25
C PRO A 53 -6.98 -12.56 13.15
N HIS A 54 -6.68 -11.36 13.63
CA HIS A 54 -5.34 -10.78 13.63
C HIS A 54 -4.46 -11.29 14.80
N SER A 55 -4.15 -12.59 14.86
CA SER A 55 -3.46 -13.20 16.01
C SER A 55 -1.93 -12.99 16.06
N LEU A 56 -1.28 -12.51 14.99
CA LEU A 56 0.18 -12.36 14.90
C LEU A 56 0.61 -11.00 14.29
N VAL A 57 -0.31 -10.05 14.19
CA VAL A 57 -0.06 -8.78 13.49
C VAL A 57 1.05 -7.97 14.17
N GLU A 58 1.05 -7.90 15.50
CA GLU A 58 1.96 -7.03 16.26
C GLU A 58 3.43 -7.38 16.05
N SER A 59 3.80 -8.65 16.20
CA SER A 59 5.20 -9.09 16.07
C SER A 59 5.70 -8.95 14.63
N LYS A 60 4.88 -9.34 13.64
CA LYS A 60 5.25 -9.25 12.22
C LYS A 60 5.27 -7.81 11.71
N TYR A 61 4.39 -6.96 12.20
CA TYR A 61 4.42 -5.53 11.88
C TYR A 61 5.73 -4.88 12.35
N ASN A 62 6.11 -5.14 13.61
CA ASN A 62 7.35 -4.62 14.17
C ASN A 62 8.60 -5.18 13.44
N GLU A 63 8.56 -6.45 13.01
CA GLU A 63 9.61 -7.05 12.17
C GLU A 63 9.78 -6.30 10.85
N ARG A 64 8.68 -6.05 10.10
CA ARG A 64 8.72 -5.27 8.84
C ARG A 64 9.27 -3.86 9.05
N ARG A 65 8.88 -3.24 10.15
CA ARG A 65 9.38 -1.91 10.49
C ARG A 65 10.88 -1.93 10.76
N ALA A 66 11.39 -2.88 11.55
CA ALA A 66 12.82 -3.02 11.82
C ALA A 66 13.63 -3.28 10.53
N GLU A 67 13.11 -4.11 9.61
CA GLU A 67 13.73 -4.36 8.31
C GLU A 67 13.82 -3.07 7.46
N THR A 68 12.78 -2.23 7.44
CA THR A 68 12.81 -0.97 6.70
C THR A 68 13.68 0.10 7.36
N GLU A 69 13.73 0.17 8.69
CA GLU A 69 14.65 1.03 9.44
C GLU A 69 16.11 0.62 9.17
N ARG A 70 16.41 -0.68 9.18
CA ARG A 70 17.74 -1.20 8.81
C ARG A 70 18.14 -0.83 7.38
N ALA A 71 17.20 -0.92 6.43
CA ALA A 71 17.44 -0.48 5.06
C ALA A 71 17.80 0.99 4.99
N LEU A 72 17.06 1.84 5.69
CA LEU A 72 17.31 3.28 5.73
C LEU A 72 18.70 3.60 6.26
N GLU A 73 19.11 3.00 7.39
CA GLU A 73 20.46 3.18 7.96
C GLU A 73 21.57 2.89 6.93
N LEU A 74 21.44 1.80 6.20
CA LEU A 74 22.43 1.41 5.20
C LEU A 74 22.45 2.35 3.99
N LEU A 75 21.26 2.72 3.50
CA LEU A 75 21.13 3.62 2.34
C LEU A 75 21.62 5.04 2.66
N GLN A 76 21.49 5.51 3.91
CA GLN A 76 22.04 6.78 4.38
C GLN A 76 23.56 6.86 4.30
N THR A 77 24.26 5.73 4.20
CA THR A 77 25.70 5.71 3.92
C THR A 77 26.04 6.11 2.48
N LYS A 78 25.05 6.12 1.57
CA LYS A 78 25.21 6.38 0.12
C LYS A 78 24.44 7.60 -0.37
N ALA A 79 23.46 8.08 0.37
CA ALA A 79 22.62 9.21 -0.01
C ALA A 79 22.19 10.00 1.22
N ASP A 80 22.06 11.31 1.06
CA ASP A 80 21.49 12.20 2.09
C ASP A 80 19.97 12.14 2.02
N ILE A 81 19.38 11.20 2.76
CA ILE A 81 17.94 10.93 2.83
C ILE A 81 17.50 10.84 4.29
N THR A 82 16.28 11.25 4.57
CA THR A 82 15.68 11.17 5.93
C THR A 82 14.72 9.99 6.05
N CYS A 83 14.13 9.55 4.94
CA CYS A 83 13.25 8.38 4.85
C CYS A 83 13.37 7.71 3.48
N LEU A 84 12.85 6.49 3.35
CA LEU A 84 12.88 5.75 2.08
C LEU A 84 12.03 6.43 0.98
N ALA A 85 11.03 7.23 1.36
CA ALA A 85 10.16 7.96 0.42
C ALA A 85 10.87 9.12 -0.29
N ASP A 86 12.06 9.52 0.17
CA ASP A 86 12.93 10.52 -0.47
C ASP A 86 13.56 9.97 -1.76
N LEU A 87 13.61 8.64 -1.91
CA LEU A 87 14.16 7.98 -3.08
C LEU A 87 13.11 7.79 -4.17
N THR A 88 13.51 8.07 -5.41
CA THR A 88 12.80 7.53 -6.59
C THR A 88 13.26 6.09 -6.86
N PRO A 89 12.48 5.26 -7.59
CA PRO A 89 12.91 3.91 -7.98
C PRO A 89 14.28 3.89 -8.68
N ASP A 90 14.54 4.85 -9.57
CA ASP A 90 15.83 4.97 -10.25
C ASP A 90 16.98 5.35 -9.32
N ALA A 91 16.74 6.24 -8.36
CA ALA A 91 17.73 6.61 -7.35
C ALA A 91 18.05 5.42 -6.44
N PHE A 92 17.02 4.70 -6.00
CA PHE A 92 17.18 3.47 -5.22
C PHE A 92 18.01 2.43 -5.98
N ALA A 93 17.68 2.14 -7.24
CA ALA A 93 18.39 1.15 -8.04
C ALA A 93 19.90 1.41 -8.13
N ARG A 94 20.32 2.68 -8.15
CA ARG A 94 21.74 3.06 -8.21
C ARG A 94 22.53 2.77 -6.93
N ILE A 95 21.87 2.74 -5.76
CA ILE A 95 22.52 2.59 -4.46
C ILE A 95 22.13 1.30 -3.73
N ALA A 96 21.14 0.56 -4.23
CA ALA A 96 20.59 -0.64 -3.61
C ALA A 96 21.60 -1.76 -3.38
N GLY A 97 22.77 -1.74 -4.07
CA GLY A 97 23.86 -2.70 -3.85
C GLY A 97 24.40 -2.70 -2.42
N VAL A 98 24.22 -1.63 -1.64
CA VAL A 98 24.62 -1.59 -0.23
C VAL A 98 23.79 -2.54 0.65
N LEU A 99 22.63 -2.97 0.16
CA LEU A 99 21.73 -3.91 0.84
C LEU A 99 21.98 -5.38 0.46
N ASP A 100 22.95 -5.66 -0.41
CA ASP A 100 23.25 -7.02 -0.83
C ASP A 100 23.80 -7.83 0.36
N GLY A 101 23.21 -9.01 0.59
CA GLY A 101 23.56 -9.85 1.73
C GLY A 101 22.75 -9.62 3.01
N GLU A 102 21.94 -8.57 3.08
CA GLU A 102 21.07 -8.24 4.23
C GLU A 102 19.70 -9.01 4.21
N GLY A 103 19.64 -10.16 3.57
CA GLY A 103 18.43 -10.99 3.50
C GLY A 103 17.28 -10.27 2.80
N LYS A 104 16.14 -10.13 3.49
CA LYS A 104 14.91 -9.51 2.95
C LYS A 104 14.87 -7.98 3.03
N VAL A 105 15.85 -7.35 3.66
CA VAL A 105 15.90 -5.89 3.85
C VAL A 105 15.84 -5.13 2.53
N LYS A 106 16.50 -5.65 1.48
CA LYS A 106 16.46 -5.06 0.13
C LYS A 106 15.07 -5.12 -0.49
N ASP A 107 14.36 -6.25 -0.36
CA ASP A 107 13.00 -6.42 -0.88
C ASP A 107 12.03 -5.46 -0.17
N ARG A 108 12.16 -5.31 1.17
CA ARG A 108 11.34 -4.37 1.96
C ARG A 108 11.54 -2.93 1.52
N ALA A 109 12.80 -2.52 1.35
CA ALA A 109 13.13 -1.17 0.89
C ALA A 109 12.61 -0.91 -0.53
N LEU A 110 12.78 -1.86 -1.45
CA LEU A 110 12.26 -1.78 -2.81
C LEU A 110 10.74 -1.59 -2.80
N HIS A 111 10.02 -2.41 -2.00
CA HIS A 111 8.57 -2.25 -1.84
C HIS A 111 8.21 -0.82 -1.44
N VAL A 112 8.83 -0.27 -0.38
CA VAL A 112 8.49 1.06 0.14
C VAL A 112 8.72 2.14 -0.90
N VAL A 113 9.88 2.13 -1.57
CA VAL A 113 10.22 3.12 -2.59
C VAL A 113 9.25 3.08 -3.78
N GLU A 114 8.97 1.87 -4.30
CA GLU A 114 8.02 1.70 -5.39
C GLU A 114 6.57 2.01 -5.00
N GLU A 115 6.17 1.69 -3.75
CA GLU A 115 4.82 1.98 -3.28
C GLU A 115 4.59 3.48 -3.12
N CYS A 116 5.58 4.24 -2.66
CA CYS A 116 5.51 5.70 -2.64
C CYS A 116 5.34 6.28 -4.06
N ASP A 117 6.02 5.74 -5.07
CA ASP A 117 5.81 6.13 -6.47
C ASP A 117 4.41 5.75 -6.96
N ARG A 118 3.95 4.52 -6.68
CA ARG A 118 2.59 4.06 -7.01
C ARG A 118 1.51 4.95 -6.43
N VAL A 119 1.64 5.36 -5.17
CA VAL A 119 0.69 6.27 -4.50
C VAL A 119 0.62 7.63 -5.22
N ARG A 120 1.76 8.21 -5.60
CA ARG A 120 1.79 9.49 -6.35
C ARG A 120 1.11 9.34 -7.72
N ARG A 121 1.38 8.24 -8.43
CA ARG A 121 0.76 7.93 -9.72
C ARG A 121 -0.75 7.67 -9.58
N ALA A 122 -1.18 6.97 -8.53
CA ALA A 122 -2.58 6.73 -8.23
C ALA A 122 -3.34 8.02 -7.95
N ALA A 123 -2.76 8.93 -7.17
CA ALA A 123 -3.32 10.27 -6.94
C ALA A 123 -3.49 11.04 -8.25
N GLY A 124 -2.48 10.98 -9.14
CA GLY A 124 -2.57 11.57 -10.47
C GLY A 124 -3.65 10.93 -11.35
N ALA A 125 -3.79 9.61 -11.33
CA ALA A 125 -4.85 8.90 -12.05
C ALA A 125 -6.25 9.29 -11.53
N MET A 126 -6.44 9.34 -10.23
CA MET A 126 -7.71 9.77 -9.61
C MET A 126 -8.10 11.18 -10.01
N LYS A 127 -7.17 12.15 -10.00
CA LYS A 127 -7.42 13.54 -10.43
C LYS A 127 -7.90 13.64 -11.88
N ARG A 128 -7.48 12.72 -12.74
CA ARG A 128 -7.88 12.67 -14.17
C ARG A 128 -9.08 11.76 -14.43
N GLY A 129 -9.59 11.05 -13.42
CA GLY A 129 -10.62 10.03 -13.61
C GLY A 129 -10.14 8.81 -14.41
N ASP A 130 -8.84 8.53 -14.42
CA ASP A 130 -8.21 7.39 -15.10
C ASP A 130 -8.33 6.14 -14.22
N VAL A 131 -9.52 5.54 -14.27
CA VAL A 131 -9.85 4.36 -13.47
C VAL A 131 -9.10 3.11 -13.90
N GLN A 132 -8.72 3.02 -15.18
CA GLN A 132 -7.95 1.89 -15.70
C GLN A 132 -6.55 1.86 -15.06
N THR A 133 -5.83 2.96 -15.14
CA THR A 133 -4.52 3.10 -14.48
C THR A 133 -4.64 2.88 -12.96
N LEU A 134 -5.69 3.38 -12.31
CA LEU A 134 -5.90 3.15 -10.89
C LEU A 134 -6.04 1.66 -10.55
N GLY A 135 -6.81 0.91 -11.35
CA GLY A 135 -6.97 -0.55 -11.20
C GLY A 135 -5.63 -1.30 -11.34
N GLU A 136 -4.85 -0.97 -12.36
CA GLU A 136 -3.53 -1.56 -12.59
C GLU A 136 -2.56 -1.29 -11.41
N LEU A 137 -2.58 -0.07 -10.86
CA LEU A 137 -1.77 0.30 -9.69
C LEU A 137 -2.21 -0.44 -8.43
N LEU A 138 -3.52 -0.69 -8.23
CA LEU A 138 -4.01 -1.53 -7.13
C LEU A 138 -3.46 -2.96 -7.24
N ASN A 139 -3.52 -3.56 -8.43
CA ASN A 139 -3.00 -4.92 -8.67
C ASN A 139 -1.47 -4.98 -8.43
N ALA A 140 -0.72 -4.01 -8.95
CA ALA A 140 0.73 -3.93 -8.76
C ALA A 140 1.10 -3.74 -7.26
N SER A 141 0.32 -2.93 -6.53
CA SER A 141 0.49 -2.76 -5.10
C SER A 141 0.26 -4.08 -4.34
N HIS A 142 -0.80 -4.85 -4.66
CA HIS A 142 -1.04 -6.15 -4.03
C HIS A 142 0.11 -7.14 -4.28
N ALA A 143 0.59 -7.23 -5.51
CA ALA A 143 1.72 -8.08 -5.86
C ALA A 143 2.99 -7.69 -5.06
N SER A 144 3.30 -6.41 -4.96
CA SER A 144 4.44 -5.92 -4.20
C SER A 144 4.30 -6.18 -2.68
N LEU A 145 3.09 -6.02 -2.12
CA LEU A 145 2.79 -6.37 -0.72
C LEU A 145 2.94 -7.85 -0.44
N ARG A 146 2.58 -8.72 -1.40
CA ARG A 146 2.71 -10.17 -1.29
C ARG A 146 4.17 -10.61 -1.44
N ASP A 147 4.84 -10.19 -2.50
CA ASP A 147 6.10 -10.77 -2.96
C ASP A 147 7.33 -10.09 -2.33
N LEU A 148 7.27 -8.77 -2.11
CA LEU A 148 8.38 -7.98 -1.58
C LEU A 148 8.23 -7.65 -0.10
N TYR A 149 7.03 -7.28 0.34
CA TYR A 149 6.79 -6.89 1.74
C TYR A 149 6.32 -8.06 2.62
N GLU A 150 5.72 -9.08 2.00
CA GLU A 150 5.24 -10.33 2.63
C GLU A 150 4.30 -10.07 3.82
N VAL A 151 3.27 -9.26 3.58
CA VAL A 151 2.26 -8.88 4.61
C VAL A 151 0.85 -9.34 4.27
N THR A 152 0.60 -10.00 3.14
CA THR A 152 -0.75 -10.36 2.71
C THR A 152 -1.27 -11.62 3.42
N GLY A 153 -0.68 -12.76 3.17
CA GLY A 153 -1.14 -14.08 3.62
C GLY A 153 -2.19 -14.70 2.69
N ALA A 154 -2.35 -16.03 2.81
CA ALA A 154 -3.11 -16.82 1.85
C ALA A 154 -4.56 -16.36 1.67
N GLU A 155 -5.22 -15.93 2.74
CA GLU A 155 -6.64 -15.54 2.70
C GLU A 155 -6.84 -14.23 1.91
N LEU A 156 -5.95 -13.24 2.10
CA LEU A 156 -6.00 -11.99 1.34
C LEU A 156 -5.58 -12.20 -0.12
N ASP A 157 -4.62 -13.11 -0.37
CA ASP A 157 -4.19 -13.44 -1.72
C ASP A 157 -5.32 -14.11 -2.52
N VAL A 158 -6.07 -15.04 -1.89
CA VAL A 158 -7.23 -15.68 -2.51
C VAL A 158 -8.32 -14.66 -2.82
N LEU A 159 -8.66 -13.77 -1.87
CA LEU A 159 -9.66 -12.71 -2.10
C LEU A 159 -9.25 -11.77 -3.23
N ALA A 160 -8.01 -11.29 -3.21
CA ALA A 160 -7.51 -10.38 -4.23
C ALA A 160 -7.45 -11.05 -5.61
N ALA A 161 -6.99 -12.31 -5.69
CA ALA A 161 -6.94 -13.06 -6.94
C ALA A 161 -8.34 -13.34 -7.52
N ALA A 162 -9.31 -13.71 -6.67
CA ALA A 162 -10.70 -13.90 -7.09
C ALA A 162 -11.31 -12.58 -7.61
N ALA A 163 -11.08 -11.48 -6.89
CA ALA A 163 -11.53 -10.16 -7.32
C ALA A 163 -10.90 -9.74 -8.65
N GLN A 164 -9.59 -9.90 -8.82
CA GLN A 164 -8.86 -9.56 -10.04
C GLN A 164 -9.29 -10.39 -11.25
N ALA A 165 -9.75 -11.62 -11.03
CA ALA A 165 -10.28 -12.49 -12.08
C ALA A 165 -11.71 -12.14 -12.53
N HIS A 166 -12.44 -11.33 -11.74
CA HIS A 166 -13.82 -10.98 -12.03
C HIS A 166 -13.91 -9.92 -13.15
N PRO A 167 -14.77 -10.11 -14.18
CA PRO A 167 -14.80 -9.23 -15.36
C PRO A 167 -15.25 -7.79 -15.09
N ALA A 168 -15.93 -7.54 -13.96
CA ALA A 168 -16.30 -6.20 -13.53
C ALA A 168 -15.24 -5.50 -12.68
N CYS A 169 -14.15 -6.18 -12.29
CA CYS A 169 -13.10 -5.62 -11.45
C CYS A 169 -11.92 -5.13 -12.29
N LEU A 170 -11.50 -3.90 -12.10
CA LEU A 170 -10.28 -3.35 -12.71
C LEU A 170 -9.03 -3.63 -11.88
N GLY A 171 -9.17 -3.74 -10.57
CA GLY A 171 -8.06 -4.01 -9.69
C GLY A 171 -8.48 -4.19 -8.24
N SER A 172 -7.68 -4.95 -7.51
CA SER A 172 -7.90 -5.28 -6.10
C SER A 172 -6.58 -5.41 -5.35
N ARG A 173 -6.56 -4.93 -4.11
CA ARG A 173 -5.44 -5.09 -3.19
C ARG A 173 -5.92 -5.26 -1.76
N MET A 174 -5.06 -5.82 -0.91
CA MET A 174 -5.28 -5.74 0.53
C MET A 174 -5.23 -4.29 1.03
N THR A 175 -5.87 -4.02 2.15
CA THR A 175 -5.81 -2.73 2.87
C THR A 175 -5.56 -2.96 4.36
N GLY A 176 -4.99 -1.96 5.04
CA GLY A 176 -4.59 -2.04 6.45
C GLY A 176 -3.20 -2.65 6.64
N ALA A 177 -2.95 -3.19 7.83
CA ALA A 177 -1.64 -3.74 8.23
C ALA A 177 -1.29 -5.07 7.56
N GLY A 178 -2.27 -5.77 6.99
CA GLY A 178 -2.10 -7.12 6.45
C GLY A 178 -2.25 -8.22 7.49
N PHE A 179 -1.76 -9.42 7.15
CA PHE A 179 -1.87 -10.65 7.95
C PHE A 179 -3.30 -11.07 8.27
N GLY A 180 -4.26 -10.57 7.53
CA GLY A 180 -5.71 -10.65 7.66
C GLY A 180 -6.37 -9.31 7.35
N GLY A 181 -7.67 -9.17 7.61
CA GLY A 181 -8.43 -7.97 7.35
C GLY A 181 -9.09 -7.95 5.99
N CYS A 182 -8.98 -6.85 5.25
CA CYS A 182 -9.80 -6.59 4.08
C CYS A 182 -8.98 -6.43 2.79
N THR A 183 -9.65 -6.66 1.66
CA THR A 183 -9.27 -6.14 0.35
C THR A 183 -10.14 -4.96 -0.03
N VAL A 184 -9.62 -4.08 -0.87
CA VAL A 184 -10.35 -3.02 -1.57
C VAL A 184 -10.25 -3.27 -3.06
N SER A 185 -11.39 -3.27 -3.74
CA SER A 185 -11.53 -3.59 -5.16
C SER A 185 -12.23 -2.45 -5.89
N LEU A 186 -11.76 -2.12 -7.09
CA LEU A 186 -12.38 -1.15 -7.99
C LEU A 186 -13.29 -1.90 -8.97
N VAL A 187 -14.61 -1.82 -8.76
CA VAL A 187 -15.59 -2.66 -9.43
C VAL A 187 -16.59 -1.79 -10.20
N ARG A 188 -16.95 -2.21 -11.41
CA ARG A 188 -18.00 -1.55 -12.18
C ARG A 188 -19.36 -1.69 -11.47
N LYS A 189 -20.11 -0.58 -11.35
CA LYS A 189 -21.34 -0.49 -10.56
C LYS A 189 -22.41 -1.50 -10.95
N ASP A 190 -22.56 -1.78 -12.24
CA ASP A 190 -23.51 -2.76 -12.76
C ASP A 190 -23.12 -4.23 -12.48
N GLY A 191 -21.85 -4.48 -12.15
CA GLY A 191 -21.34 -5.80 -11.82
C GLY A 191 -21.20 -6.07 -10.32
N VAL A 192 -21.54 -5.13 -9.43
CA VAL A 192 -21.36 -5.28 -7.97
C VAL A 192 -22.18 -6.42 -7.38
N SER A 193 -23.38 -6.66 -7.91
CA SER A 193 -24.26 -7.74 -7.41
C SER A 193 -23.76 -9.15 -7.78
N ASP A 194 -22.95 -9.26 -8.83
CA ASP A 194 -22.35 -10.51 -9.30
C ASP A 194 -20.95 -10.73 -8.69
N PHE A 195 -20.28 -9.63 -8.34
CA PHE A 195 -18.97 -9.59 -7.70
C PHE A 195 -19.04 -10.05 -6.25
#